data_668f2d4c60b530cef5e1d085b3e1c564
#
_entry.id   668f2d4c60b530cef5e1d085b3e1c564
#
_cell.length_a   1.000
_cell.length_b   1.000
_cell.length_c   1.000
_cell.angle_alpha   90.00
_cell.angle_beta   90.00
_cell.angle_gamma   90.00
#
_symmetry.space_group_name_H-M   'P 1'
#
loop_
_entity.id
_entity.type
_entity.pdbx_description
1 polymer ?
#
loop_
_entity_poly.entity_id
_entity_poly.type
_entity_poly.pdbx_seq_one_letter_code
_entity_poly.pdbx_strand_id
1 'polypeptide(L)'
;MKHSRSARWKLIAGLLVCMLFCRSARAEEILVAAASDLNFVLLKIAERFERETGNQVKISFGSSGNFYAQIQSGAPFDVFFSADVDFPRKLEAAGLVQSGSFYEYASGKIVLWVRNESKLDLSRGLTVLEDASVRKIAIANPQHAPYGRAAVAALESTHLYDTVKSRLVFGENISQAFQLVNTGNADVGIIALSLVKAPAMEKTGRYYEISSADYPPIRQGVVALKLGAKKPTARAFVEFLKRPEIIALLREYGFEVDRQ
;
A
#
# COMPACT_ATOMS: atom_id res chain seq x y z
N MET A 1 54.81 -5.29 -49.13
CA MET A 1 53.41 -4.90 -48.87
C MET A 1 52.60 -6.05 -48.25
N LYS A 2 52.92 -6.53 -47.03
CA LYS A 2 52.22 -7.67 -46.39
C LYS A 2 51.77 -7.46 -44.92
N HIS A 3 51.88 -6.23 -44.36
CA HIS A 3 51.58 -6.02 -42.91
C HIS A 3 50.24 -5.33 -42.59
N SER A 4 49.40 -4.98 -43.58
CA SER A 4 48.15 -4.24 -43.36
C SER A 4 46.90 -5.08 -43.06
N ARG A 5 46.91 -6.39 -43.38
CA ARG A 5 45.72 -7.24 -43.23
C ARG A 5 45.50 -7.77 -41.81
N SER A 6 46.55 -8.02 -41.04
CA SER A 6 46.45 -8.57 -39.68
C SER A 6 45.92 -7.60 -38.63
N ALA A 7 46.17 -6.30 -38.81
CA ALA A 7 45.68 -5.26 -37.90
C ALA A 7 44.17 -5.04 -38.01
N ARG A 8 43.63 -5.12 -39.23
CA ARG A 8 42.17 -4.98 -39.47
C ARG A 8 41.35 -6.15 -38.90
N TRP A 9 41.88 -7.33 -38.93
CA TRP A 9 41.20 -8.52 -38.34
C TRP A 9 41.18 -8.49 -36.82
N LYS A 10 42.18 -7.97 -36.15
CA LYS A 10 42.25 -7.78 -34.70
C LYS A 10 41.26 -6.70 -34.22
N LEU A 11 41.08 -5.63 -34.98
CA LEU A 11 40.07 -4.61 -34.70
C LEU A 11 38.63 -5.10 -34.86
N ILE A 12 38.36 -5.89 -35.91
CA ILE A 12 37.02 -6.48 -36.13
C ILE A 12 36.70 -7.52 -35.08
N ALA A 13 37.66 -8.35 -34.66
CA ALA A 13 37.48 -9.33 -33.61
C ALA A 13 37.23 -8.65 -32.23
N GLY A 14 37.93 -7.53 -31.94
CA GLY A 14 37.70 -6.72 -30.73
C GLY A 14 36.30 -6.08 -30.70
N LEU A 15 35.80 -5.58 -31.82
CA LEU A 15 34.45 -4.99 -31.91
C LEU A 15 33.35 -6.07 -31.77
N LEU A 16 33.55 -7.28 -32.29
CA LEU A 16 32.59 -8.39 -32.16
C LEU A 16 32.51 -8.92 -30.71
N VAL A 17 33.62 -8.91 -29.98
CA VAL A 17 33.65 -9.33 -28.56
C VAL A 17 32.91 -8.29 -27.65
N CYS A 18 33.02 -6.98 -27.96
CA CYS A 18 32.27 -5.96 -27.23
C CYS A 18 30.73 -6.04 -27.43
N MET A 19 30.27 -6.51 -28.61
CA MET A 19 28.83 -6.66 -28.88
C MET A 19 28.20 -7.89 -28.16
N LEU A 20 28.98 -8.87 -27.76
CA LEU A 20 28.51 -10.08 -27.08
C LEU A 20 28.24 -9.87 -25.57
N PHE A 21 28.68 -8.75 -25.00
CA PHE A 21 28.44 -8.41 -23.59
C PHE A 21 27.25 -7.47 -23.34
N CYS A 22 26.54 -7.04 -24.37
CA CYS A 22 25.24 -6.41 -24.21
C CYS A 22 24.21 -7.51 -23.85
N ARG A 23 24.30 -8.07 -22.62
CA ARG A 23 23.19 -8.80 -22.01
C ARG A 23 22.06 -7.77 -21.93
N SER A 24 21.14 -7.84 -22.88
CA SER A 24 19.83 -7.19 -22.70
C SER A 24 19.31 -7.67 -21.36
N ALA A 25 19.41 -6.83 -20.34
CA ALA A 25 18.73 -7.08 -19.06
C ALA A 25 17.24 -7.22 -19.42
N ARG A 26 16.77 -8.47 -19.49
CA ARG A 26 15.36 -8.73 -19.76
C ARG A 26 14.60 -8.10 -18.62
N ALA A 27 13.66 -7.20 -18.95
CA ALA A 27 12.76 -6.61 -17.97
C ALA A 27 12.14 -7.73 -17.13
N GLU A 28 12.35 -7.67 -15.82
CA GLU A 28 11.80 -8.64 -14.89
C GLU A 28 10.45 -8.12 -14.38
N GLU A 29 9.45 -8.99 -14.27
CA GLU A 29 8.14 -8.67 -13.74
C GLU A 29 8.00 -9.23 -12.33
N ILE A 30 7.57 -8.41 -11.39
CA ILE A 30 7.23 -8.80 -10.03
C ILE A 30 5.73 -8.64 -9.74
N LEU A 31 5.20 -9.60 -8.95
CA LEU A 31 3.81 -9.60 -8.49
C LEU A 31 3.76 -9.12 -7.05
N VAL A 32 3.03 -8.04 -6.82
CA VAL A 32 2.94 -7.38 -5.52
C VAL A 32 1.53 -7.53 -4.96
N ALA A 33 1.41 -8.07 -3.75
CA ALA A 33 0.21 -7.98 -2.93
C ALA A 33 0.31 -6.75 -2.04
N ALA A 34 -0.66 -5.84 -2.06
CA ALA A 34 -0.60 -4.60 -1.30
C ALA A 34 -1.90 -4.28 -0.57
N ALA A 35 -1.79 -3.84 0.68
CA ALA A 35 -2.89 -3.24 1.40
C ALA A 35 -3.45 -2.05 0.62
N SER A 36 -4.78 -1.98 0.54
CA SER A 36 -5.46 -1.09 -0.42
C SER A 36 -5.47 0.40 -0.03
N ASP A 37 -5.01 0.74 1.16
CA ASP A 37 -4.70 2.12 1.56
C ASP A 37 -3.55 2.72 0.73
N LEU A 38 -2.71 1.86 0.13
CA LEU A 38 -1.63 2.24 -0.77
C LEU A 38 -2.08 2.46 -2.22
N ASN A 39 -3.36 2.29 -2.54
CA ASN A 39 -3.87 2.21 -3.92
C ASN A 39 -3.35 3.33 -4.84
N PHE A 40 -3.27 4.57 -4.35
CA PHE A 40 -2.80 5.69 -5.17
C PHE A 40 -1.28 5.88 -5.11
N VAL A 41 -0.70 5.86 -3.90
CA VAL A 41 0.72 6.16 -3.72
C VAL A 41 1.62 5.07 -4.29
N LEU A 42 1.26 3.78 -4.11
CA LEU A 42 2.10 2.68 -4.59
C LEU A 42 2.13 2.58 -6.11
N LEU A 43 1.07 2.98 -6.80
CA LEU A 43 1.08 3.12 -8.26
C LEU A 43 2.10 4.16 -8.73
N LYS A 44 2.21 5.31 -8.02
CA LYS A 44 3.22 6.33 -8.32
C LYS A 44 4.65 5.84 -8.02
N ILE A 45 4.81 5.09 -6.93
CA ILE A 45 6.11 4.48 -6.57
C ILE A 45 6.51 3.45 -7.63
N ALA A 46 5.58 2.59 -8.03
CA ALA A 46 5.83 1.57 -9.05
C ALA A 46 6.18 2.20 -10.40
N GLU A 47 5.42 3.19 -10.87
CA GLU A 47 5.70 3.94 -12.09
C GLU A 47 7.12 4.54 -12.09
N ARG A 48 7.55 5.08 -10.96
CA ARG A 48 8.90 5.63 -10.82
C ARG A 48 9.97 4.54 -10.85
N PHE A 49 9.76 3.44 -10.12
CA PHE A 49 10.65 2.28 -10.13
C PHE A 49 10.79 1.68 -11.52
N GLU A 50 9.67 1.50 -12.24
CA GLU A 50 9.66 0.97 -13.61
C GLU A 50 10.44 1.86 -14.58
N ARG A 51 10.27 3.18 -14.51
CA ARG A 51 11.03 4.13 -15.35
C ARG A 51 12.53 4.08 -15.09
N GLU A 52 12.95 3.90 -13.83
CA GLU A 52 14.37 3.93 -13.45
C GLU A 52 15.07 2.58 -13.71
N THR A 53 14.34 1.48 -13.66
CA THR A 53 14.94 0.13 -13.73
C THR A 53 14.63 -0.64 -15.00
N GLY A 54 13.59 -0.25 -15.73
CA GLY A 54 13.05 -1.01 -16.86
C GLY A 54 12.28 -2.27 -16.47
N ASN A 55 12.16 -2.59 -15.18
CA ASN A 55 11.40 -3.72 -14.68
C ASN A 55 9.90 -3.38 -14.59
N GLN A 56 9.04 -4.41 -14.42
CA GLN A 56 7.59 -4.23 -14.31
C GLN A 56 7.08 -4.63 -12.93
N VAL A 57 6.10 -3.87 -12.41
CA VAL A 57 5.47 -4.10 -11.10
C VAL A 57 3.97 -4.27 -11.27
N LYS A 58 3.48 -5.51 -11.14
CA LYS A 58 2.04 -5.79 -11.15
C LYS A 58 1.50 -5.83 -9.73
N ILE A 59 0.57 -4.94 -9.40
CA ILE A 59 0.05 -4.78 -8.06
C ILE A 59 -1.39 -5.28 -7.97
N SER A 60 -1.66 -6.13 -6.99
CA SER A 60 -3.00 -6.50 -6.55
C SER A 60 -3.28 -5.79 -5.22
N PHE A 61 -4.40 -5.05 -5.15
CA PHE A 61 -4.81 -4.36 -3.94
C PHE A 61 -5.93 -5.12 -3.22
N GLY A 62 -5.82 -5.21 -1.88
CA GLY A 62 -6.80 -5.93 -1.05
C GLY A 62 -6.61 -5.68 0.44
N SER A 63 -7.17 -6.55 1.28
CA SER A 63 -6.91 -6.49 2.72
C SER A 63 -5.66 -7.30 3.09
N SER A 64 -4.92 -6.82 4.10
CA SER A 64 -3.68 -7.46 4.54
C SER A 64 -3.90 -8.88 5.03
N GLY A 65 -5.01 -9.15 5.75
CA GLY A 65 -5.32 -10.49 6.26
C GLY A 65 -5.64 -11.48 5.15
N ASN A 66 -6.37 -11.06 4.10
CA ASN A 66 -6.68 -11.93 2.96
C ASN A 66 -5.40 -12.28 2.18
N PHE A 67 -4.51 -11.30 1.94
CA PHE A 67 -3.23 -11.58 1.29
C PHE A 67 -2.32 -12.47 2.14
N TYR A 68 -2.29 -12.25 3.46
CA TYR A 68 -1.56 -13.12 4.38
C TYR A 68 -2.03 -14.58 4.23
N ALA A 69 -3.33 -14.84 4.26
CA ALA A 69 -3.89 -16.19 4.08
C ALA A 69 -3.56 -16.79 2.70
N GLN A 70 -3.65 -15.99 1.63
CA GLN A 70 -3.30 -16.41 0.27
C GLN A 70 -1.81 -16.79 0.16
N ILE A 71 -0.91 -15.96 0.73
CA ILE A 71 0.53 -16.21 0.72
C ILE A 71 0.87 -17.49 1.50
N GLN A 72 0.24 -17.71 2.66
CA GLN A 72 0.38 -18.97 3.40
C GLN A 72 -0.08 -20.19 2.58
N SER A 73 -1.09 -20.00 1.72
CA SER A 73 -1.61 -21.04 0.82
C SER A 73 -0.81 -21.16 -0.49
N GLY A 74 0.31 -20.43 -0.63
CA GLY A 74 1.21 -20.55 -1.78
C GLY A 74 0.88 -19.63 -2.95
N ALA A 75 0.10 -18.55 -2.75
CA ALA A 75 -0.16 -17.58 -3.81
C ALA A 75 1.18 -16.98 -4.33
N PRO A 76 1.36 -16.82 -5.65
CA PRO A 76 2.65 -16.55 -6.28
C PRO A 76 3.02 -15.05 -6.26
N PHE A 77 2.95 -14.41 -5.10
CA PHE A 77 3.42 -13.04 -4.93
C PHE A 77 4.92 -13.01 -4.66
N ASP A 78 5.57 -11.95 -5.13
CA ASP A 78 7.00 -11.69 -4.95
C ASP A 78 7.26 -10.72 -3.79
N VAL A 79 6.34 -9.77 -3.57
CA VAL A 79 6.43 -8.75 -2.52
C VAL A 79 5.06 -8.61 -1.84
N PHE A 80 5.06 -8.40 -0.52
CA PHE A 80 3.85 -8.16 0.26
C PHE A 80 3.97 -6.88 1.09
N PHE A 81 3.06 -5.94 0.83
CA PHE A 81 2.83 -4.72 1.62
C PHE A 81 1.63 -4.92 2.53
N SER A 82 1.82 -4.81 3.81
CA SER A 82 0.79 -5.00 4.82
C SER A 82 0.56 -3.73 5.63
N ALA A 83 -0.70 -3.38 5.87
CA ALA A 83 -1.10 -2.35 6.82
C ALA A 83 -1.06 -2.82 8.30
N ASP A 84 -0.42 -3.96 8.56
CA ASP A 84 -0.19 -4.50 9.90
C ASP A 84 1.13 -5.27 9.87
N VAL A 85 2.12 -4.82 10.65
CA VAL A 85 3.46 -5.41 10.72
C VAL A 85 3.47 -6.87 11.21
N ASP A 86 2.44 -7.31 11.91
CA ASP A 86 2.36 -8.67 12.43
C ASP A 86 2.24 -9.71 11.32
N PHE A 87 1.55 -9.40 10.21
CA PHE A 87 1.44 -10.33 9.09
C PHE A 87 2.78 -10.62 8.41
N PRO A 88 3.59 -9.63 8.00
CA PRO A 88 4.93 -9.87 7.49
C PRO A 88 5.81 -10.62 8.49
N ARG A 89 5.77 -10.30 9.79
CA ARG A 89 6.52 -11.01 10.84
C ARG A 89 6.11 -12.47 10.99
N LYS A 90 4.81 -12.76 10.94
CA LYS A 90 4.30 -14.14 10.94
C LYS A 90 4.77 -14.93 9.72
N LEU A 91 4.79 -14.30 8.53
CA LEU A 91 5.35 -14.93 7.32
C LEU A 91 6.86 -15.17 7.44
N GLU A 92 7.60 -14.26 8.06
CA GLU A 92 9.04 -14.42 8.32
C GLU A 92 9.28 -15.59 9.28
N ALA A 93 8.54 -15.68 10.38
CA ALA A 93 8.61 -16.81 11.33
C ALA A 93 8.23 -18.15 10.67
N ALA A 94 7.29 -18.15 9.72
CA ALA A 94 6.95 -19.32 8.92
C ALA A 94 7.98 -19.65 7.83
N GLY A 95 9.04 -18.85 7.70
CA GLY A 95 10.09 -19.05 6.72
C GLY A 95 9.68 -18.76 5.28
N LEU A 96 8.64 -17.96 5.03
CA LEU A 96 8.12 -17.60 3.71
C LEU A 96 8.70 -16.30 3.15
N VAL A 97 9.54 -15.60 3.92
CA VAL A 97 10.15 -14.31 3.59
C VAL A 97 11.63 -14.47 3.27
N GLN A 98 12.16 -13.66 2.38
CA GLN A 98 13.61 -13.54 2.15
C GLN A 98 14.26 -12.90 3.38
N SER A 99 15.27 -13.54 3.96
CA SER A 99 15.95 -13.06 5.17
C SER A 99 16.39 -11.61 5.04
N GLY A 100 16.09 -10.79 6.06
CA GLY A 100 16.48 -9.39 6.13
C GLY A 100 15.76 -8.47 5.12
N SER A 101 14.64 -8.90 4.54
CA SER A 101 13.85 -8.06 3.64
C SER A 101 12.72 -7.30 4.34
N PHE A 102 12.44 -7.61 5.61
CA PHE A 102 11.42 -6.88 6.36
C PHE A 102 11.82 -5.41 6.53
N TYR A 103 10.89 -4.53 6.17
CA TYR A 103 11.01 -3.09 6.38
C TYR A 103 9.68 -2.51 6.85
N GLU A 104 9.68 -1.86 8.01
CA GLU A 104 8.57 -1.05 8.48
C GLU A 104 8.68 0.33 7.84
N TYR A 105 7.77 0.63 6.90
CA TYR A 105 7.93 1.79 6.04
C TYR A 105 7.10 3.00 6.45
N ALA A 106 6.01 2.82 7.20
CA ALA A 106 5.14 3.91 7.62
C ALA A 106 4.14 3.50 8.70
N SER A 107 3.43 4.48 9.24
CA SER A 107 2.17 4.30 9.96
C SER A 107 1.03 5.02 9.24
N GLY A 108 -0.12 4.36 9.16
CA GLY A 108 -1.34 4.91 8.56
C GLY A 108 -2.21 5.65 9.57
N LYS A 109 -3.11 6.49 9.05
CA LYS A 109 -4.12 7.22 9.84
C LYS A 109 -5.52 6.95 9.32
N ILE A 110 -6.51 7.03 10.22
CA ILE A 110 -7.93 6.99 9.86
C ILE A 110 -8.58 8.36 10.01
N VAL A 111 -9.55 8.60 9.16
CA VAL A 111 -10.34 9.83 9.12
C VAL A 111 -11.82 9.52 8.98
N LEU A 112 -12.69 10.37 9.52
CA LEU A 112 -14.06 10.46 9.03
C LEU A 112 -14.04 11.17 7.69
N TRP A 113 -14.71 10.60 6.70
CA TRP A 113 -14.81 11.20 5.38
C TRP A 113 -16.24 11.19 4.85
N VAL A 114 -16.63 12.30 4.23
CA VAL A 114 -17.91 12.49 3.58
C VAL A 114 -17.71 13.16 2.23
N ARG A 115 -18.63 12.95 1.29
CA ARG A 115 -18.66 13.69 0.02
C ARG A 115 -18.97 15.18 0.28
N ASN A 116 -18.62 16.03 -0.67
CA ASN A 116 -18.84 17.48 -0.57
C ASN A 116 -20.31 17.88 -0.38
N GLU A 117 -21.24 17.12 -0.94
CA GLU A 117 -22.69 17.37 -0.86
C GLU A 117 -23.27 17.07 0.54
N SER A 118 -22.52 16.36 1.38
CA SER A 118 -22.95 16.01 2.74
C SER A 118 -23.12 17.28 3.59
N LYS A 119 -24.20 17.33 4.35
CA LYS A 119 -24.49 18.41 5.29
C LYS A 119 -23.97 18.12 6.71
N LEU A 120 -23.30 16.98 6.93
CA LEU A 120 -22.76 16.59 8.21
C LEU A 120 -21.68 17.58 8.68
N ASP A 121 -21.76 18.01 9.92
CA ASP A 121 -20.76 18.86 10.56
C ASP A 121 -19.64 18.00 11.14
N LEU A 122 -18.54 17.84 10.40
CA LEU A 122 -17.40 17.06 10.82
C LEU A 122 -16.62 17.66 11.98
N SER A 123 -16.84 18.94 12.36
CA SER A 123 -16.20 19.54 13.53
C SER A 123 -16.59 18.86 14.85
N ARG A 124 -17.72 18.13 14.85
CA ARG A 124 -18.17 17.29 15.96
C ARG A 124 -17.35 16.01 16.14
N GLY A 125 -16.38 15.74 15.27
CA GLY A 125 -15.60 14.50 15.31
C GLY A 125 -16.49 13.27 15.20
N LEU A 126 -16.12 12.17 15.90
CA LEU A 126 -16.87 10.90 15.83
C LEU A 126 -18.32 11.01 16.30
N THR A 127 -18.70 12.01 17.13
CA THR A 127 -20.09 12.17 17.59
C THR A 127 -21.06 12.54 16.46
N VAL A 128 -20.56 12.99 15.31
CA VAL A 128 -21.39 13.19 14.10
C VAL A 128 -22.07 11.91 13.63
N LEU A 129 -21.52 10.75 13.96
CA LEU A 129 -22.09 9.46 13.61
C LEU A 129 -23.43 9.17 14.32
N GLU A 130 -23.75 9.90 15.40
CA GLU A 130 -25.05 9.80 16.10
C GLU A 130 -26.15 10.62 15.40
N ASP A 131 -25.79 11.46 14.43
CA ASP A 131 -26.77 12.25 13.70
C ASP A 131 -27.82 11.34 13.02
N ALA A 132 -29.10 11.73 13.15
CA ALA A 132 -30.23 10.94 12.64
C ALA A 132 -30.23 10.78 11.11
N SER A 133 -29.52 11.66 10.39
CA SER A 133 -29.37 11.56 8.93
C SER A 133 -28.34 10.50 8.52
N VAL A 134 -27.45 10.08 9.42
CA VAL A 134 -26.45 9.02 9.18
C VAL A 134 -27.12 7.66 9.29
N ARG A 135 -27.39 7.04 8.17
CA ARG A 135 -28.02 5.70 8.08
C ARG A 135 -27.03 4.59 7.84
N LYS A 136 -25.94 4.87 7.11
CA LYS A 136 -24.91 3.89 6.76
C LYS A 136 -23.51 4.49 6.97
N ILE A 137 -22.70 3.78 7.72
CA ILE A 137 -21.32 4.13 8.06
C ILE A 137 -20.40 3.07 7.45
N ALA A 138 -19.58 3.44 6.48
CA ALA A 138 -18.66 2.52 5.83
C ALA A 138 -17.36 2.37 6.63
N ILE A 139 -16.97 1.13 6.90
CA ILE A 139 -15.65 0.76 7.42
C ILE A 139 -15.12 -0.47 6.65
N ALA A 140 -13.81 -0.69 6.67
CA ALA A 140 -13.27 -1.96 6.18
C ALA A 140 -13.66 -3.10 7.13
N ASN A 141 -13.79 -4.33 6.62
CA ASN A 141 -14.15 -5.48 7.45
C ASN A 141 -13.06 -5.78 8.49
N PRO A 142 -13.34 -5.64 9.81
CA PRO A 142 -12.33 -5.77 10.87
C PRO A 142 -11.77 -7.19 11.01
N GLN A 143 -12.45 -8.21 10.46
CA GLN A 143 -11.99 -9.59 10.53
C GLN A 143 -10.63 -9.79 9.83
N HIS A 144 -10.37 -9.03 8.75
CA HIS A 144 -9.15 -9.20 7.95
C HIS A 144 -8.50 -7.89 7.49
N ALA A 145 -9.13 -6.72 7.74
CA ALA A 145 -8.57 -5.43 7.37
C ALA A 145 -8.08 -4.64 8.60
N PRO A 146 -6.79 -4.28 8.69
CA PRO A 146 -6.24 -3.51 9.81
C PRO A 146 -6.95 -2.18 10.04
N TYR A 147 -7.28 -1.46 8.99
CA TYR A 147 -8.04 -0.21 9.06
C TYR A 147 -9.47 -0.40 9.62
N GLY A 148 -10.07 -1.57 9.38
CA GLY A 148 -11.35 -1.91 9.98
C GLY A 148 -11.24 -2.14 11.48
N ARG A 149 -10.18 -2.82 11.95
CA ARG A 149 -9.88 -2.97 13.38
C ARG A 149 -9.64 -1.63 14.05
N ALA A 150 -8.88 -0.74 13.40
CA ALA A 150 -8.65 0.61 13.91
C ALA A 150 -9.95 1.44 14.00
N ALA A 151 -10.84 1.32 13.00
CA ALA A 151 -12.15 1.98 13.03
C ALA A 151 -13.02 1.49 14.19
N VAL A 152 -13.08 0.17 14.41
CA VAL A 152 -13.82 -0.40 15.56
C VAL A 152 -13.21 0.07 16.87
N ALA A 153 -11.88 0.02 17.03
CA ALA A 153 -11.21 0.49 18.24
C ALA A 153 -11.51 1.97 18.54
N ALA A 154 -11.50 2.83 17.51
CA ALA A 154 -11.84 4.25 17.68
C ALA A 154 -13.31 4.47 18.11
N LEU A 155 -14.23 3.66 17.59
CA LEU A 155 -15.63 3.69 18.00
C LEU A 155 -15.84 3.16 19.43
N GLU A 156 -15.09 2.14 19.82
CA GLU A 156 -15.14 1.56 21.18
C GLU A 156 -14.54 2.53 22.21
N SER A 157 -13.37 3.13 21.93
CA SER A 157 -12.70 4.08 22.84
C SER A 157 -13.55 5.31 23.11
N THR A 158 -14.35 5.74 22.15
CA THR A 158 -15.29 6.87 22.26
C THR A 158 -16.70 6.48 22.69
N HIS A 159 -16.93 5.20 23.05
CA HIS A 159 -18.23 4.64 23.46
C HIS A 159 -19.35 4.75 22.41
N LEU A 160 -19.00 4.90 21.14
CA LEU A 160 -19.97 5.04 20.04
C LEU A 160 -20.32 3.70 19.36
N TYR A 161 -19.49 2.67 19.54
CA TYR A 161 -19.65 1.40 18.81
C TYR A 161 -21.05 0.80 18.95
N ASP A 162 -21.55 0.65 20.18
CA ASP A 162 -22.87 0.07 20.43
C ASP A 162 -24.02 0.88 19.82
N THR A 163 -23.89 2.19 19.79
CA THR A 163 -24.87 3.10 19.20
C THR A 163 -24.92 3.00 17.68
N VAL A 164 -23.76 2.78 17.03
CA VAL A 164 -23.66 2.84 15.56
C VAL A 164 -23.53 1.49 14.88
N LYS A 165 -23.25 0.39 15.60
CA LYS A 165 -22.94 -0.93 15.02
C LYS A 165 -23.98 -1.47 14.04
N SER A 166 -25.27 -1.20 14.27
CA SER A 166 -26.36 -1.61 13.37
C SER A 166 -26.37 -0.87 12.04
N ARG A 167 -25.63 0.24 11.93
CA ARG A 167 -25.53 1.08 10.72
C ARG A 167 -24.20 0.88 10.00
N LEU A 168 -23.31 0.02 10.51
CA LEU A 168 -22.05 -0.27 9.87
C LEU A 168 -22.27 -1.09 8.59
N VAL A 169 -21.62 -0.66 7.51
CA VAL A 169 -21.51 -1.40 6.26
C VAL A 169 -20.04 -1.68 5.97
N PHE A 170 -19.74 -2.92 5.60
CA PHE A 170 -18.38 -3.41 5.51
C PHE A 170 -17.90 -3.50 4.06
N GLY A 171 -16.77 -2.84 3.77
CA GLY A 171 -15.97 -3.10 2.58
C GLY A 171 -14.98 -4.24 2.83
N GLU A 172 -14.72 -5.09 1.84
CA GLU A 172 -13.70 -6.14 1.92
C GLU A 172 -12.30 -5.60 2.29
N ASN A 173 -12.04 -4.35 1.94
CA ASN A 173 -10.81 -3.63 2.24
C ASN A 173 -11.10 -2.14 2.37
N ILE A 174 -10.09 -1.33 2.73
CA ILE A 174 -10.31 0.09 3.00
C ILE A 174 -10.64 0.90 1.75
N SER A 175 -10.15 0.51 0.56
CA SER A 175 -10.55 1.15 -0.70
C SER A 175 -12.02 0.89 -1.03
N GLN A 176 -12.54 -0.32 -0.77
CA GLN A 176 -13.96 -0.59 -0.99
C GLN A 176 -14.84 0.18 0.01
N ALA A 177 -14.42 0.29 1.28
CA ALA A 177 -15.11 1.15 2.24
C ALA A 177 -15.16 2.61 1.76
N PHE A 178 -14.05 3.15 1.25
CA PHE A 178 -14.01 4.46 0.62
C PHE A 178 -14.99 4.56 -0.55
N GLN A 179 -15.03 3.57 -1.45
CA GLN A 179 -15.93 3.56 -2.60
C GLN A 179 -17.40 3.56 -2.19
N LEU A 180 -17.78 2.87 -1.11
CA LEU A 180 -19.16 2.88 -0.60
C LEU A 180 -19.62 4.31 -0.29
N VAL A 181 -18.78 5.15 0.29
CA VAL A 181 -19.11 6.56 0.54
C VAL A 181 -19.04 7.38 -0.75
N ASN A 182 -17.97 7.21 -1.53
CA ASN A 182 -17.73 7.98 -2.74
C ASN A 182 -18.86 7.83 -3.78
N THR A 183 -19.50 6.67 -3.83
CA THR A 183 -20.63 6.38 -4.72
C THR A 183 -22.00 6.65 -4.08
N GLY A 184 -22.05 7.11 -2.82
CA GLY A 184 -23.31 7.40 -2.11
C GLY A 184 -24.01 6.17 -1.54
N ASN A 185 -23.38 5.01 -1.53
CA ASN A 185 -23.91 3.79 -0.90
C ASN A 185 -23.75 3.79 0.63
N ALA A 186 -22.95 4.71 1.18
CA ALA A 186 -22.87 5.06 2.60
C ALA A 186 -22.83 6.59 2.76
N ASP A 187 -23.30 7.08 3.90
CA ASP A 187 -23.42 8.51 4.19
C ASP A 187 -22.07 9.11 4.64
N VAL A 188 -21.30 8.32 5.38
CA VAL A 188 -19.99 8.65 5.95
C VAL A 188 -19.14 7.39 6.05
N GLY A 189 -17.82 7.52 6.11
CA GLY A 189 -16.92 6.40 6.33
C GLY A 189 -15.77 6.73 7.28
N ILE A 190 -15.28 5.70 7.96
CA ILE A 190 -13.98 5.74 8.64
C ILE A 190 -12.97 5.14 7.67
N ILE A 191 -12.17 6.01 7.04
CA ILE A 191 -11.38 5.73 5.84
C ILE A 191 -9.90 6.00 6.11
N ALA A 192 -9.00 5.44 5.30
CA ALA A 192 -7.58 5.78 5.35
C ALA A 192 -7.33 7.21 4.85
N LEU A 193 -6.54 7.99 5.60
CA LEU A 193 -6.13 9.34 5.21
C LEU A 193 -5.45 9.34 3.85
N SER A 194 -4.65 8.31 3.54
CA SER A 194 -3.93 8.17 2.27
C SER A 194 -4.82 8.13 1.03
N LEU A 195 -6.04 7.61 1.15
CA LEU A 195 -6.99 7.59 0.05
C LEU A 195 -7.60 8.96 -0.23
N VAL A 196 -7.89 9.72 0.82
CA VAL A 196 -8.56 11.04 0.69
C VAL A 196 -7.57 12.16 0.37
N LYS A 197 -6.29 11.98 0.72
CA LYS A 197 -5.21 12.91 0.33
C LYS A 197 -4.67 12.65 -1.08
N ALA A 198 -5.12 11.61 -1.76
CA ALA A 198 -4.76 11.40 -3.15
C ALA A 198 -5.24 12.59 -4.01
N PRO A 199 -4.41 13.16 -4.89
CA PRO A 199 -4.77 14.35 -5.68
C PRO A 199 -6.08 14.22 -6.47
N ALA A 200 -6.41 12.99 -6.90
CA ALA A 200 -7.67 12.69 -7.58
C ALA A 200 -8.90 12.78 -6.66
N MET A 201 -8.71 12.66 -5.32
CA MET A 201 -9.78 12.57 -4.33
C MET A 201 -9.90 13.83 -3.47
N GLU A 202 -8.88 14.67 -3.41
CA GLU A 202 -8.77 15.84 -2.53
C GLU A 202 -9.97 16.82 -2.66
N LYS A 203 -10.55 16.89 -3.86
CA LYS A 203 -11.68 17.78 -4.15
C LYS A 203 -13.05 17.09 -4.13
N THR A 204 -13.12 15.82 -3.77
CA THR A 204 -14.37 15.04 -3.85
C THR A 204 -15.13 14.99 -2.53
N GLY A 205 -14.49 15.38 -1.43
CA GLY A 205 -15.09 15.32 -0.11
C GLY A 205 -14.33 16.12 0.93
N ARG A 206 -14.78 15.97 2.17
CA ARG A 206 -14.20 16.60 3.36
C ARG A 206 -13.91 15.53 4.40
N TYR A 207 -12.89 15.73 5.21
CA TYR A 207 -12.53 14.79 6.27
C TYR A 207 -12.25 15.47 7.61
N TYR A 208 -12.33 14.67 8.68
CA TYR A 208 -11.87 14.98 10.02
C TYR A 208 -10.90 13.89 10.45
N GLU A 209 -9.68 14.26 10.87
CA GLU A 209 -8.69 13.30 11.38
C GLU A 209 -9.12 12.78 12.75
N ILE A 210 -9.28 11.47 12.88
CA ILE A 210 -9.57 10.82 14.15
C ILE A 210 -8.28 10.79 14.98
N SER A 211 -8.38 11.14 16.26
CA SER A 211 -7.23 11.16 17.16
C SER A 211 -6.52 9.82 17.19
N SER A 212 -5.20 9.84 17.04
CA SER A 212 -4.36 8.62 17.15
C SER A 212 -4.36 8.03 18.57
N ALA A 213 -4.89 8.73 19.56
CA ALA A 213 -5.10 8.21 20.91
C ALA A 213 -6.31 7.25 20.99
N ASP A 214 -7.22 7.30 20.02
CA ASP A 214 -8.47 6.54 20.02
C ASP A 214 -8.34 5.14 19.38
N TYR A 215 -7.19 4.80 18.76
CA TYR A 215 -6.98 3.50 18.13
C TYR A 215 -5.50 3.08 18.18
N PRO A 216 -5.20 1.77 18.14
CA PRO A 216 -3.83 1.30 18.06
C PRO A 216 -3.12 1.79 16.80
N PRO A 217 -1.81 2.09 16.84
CA PRO A 217 -1.03 2.51 15.68
C PRO A 217 -1.16 1.52 14.50
N ILE A 218 -1.43 2.02 13.30
CA ILE A 218 -1.53 1.22 12.10
C ILE A 218 -0.13 1.14 11.47
N ARG A 219 0.77 0.38 12.11
CA ARG A 219 2.16 0.20 11.65
C ARG A 219 2.19 -0.70 10.43
N GLN A 220 2.86 -0.26 9.38
CA GLN A 220 2.86 -0.90 8.07
C GLN A 220 4.23 -1.47 7.72
N GLY A 221 4.23 -2.69 7.20
CA GLY A 221 5.45 -3.39 6.86
C GLY A 221 5.42 -4.00 5.46
N VAL A 222 6.59 -4.13 4.86
CA VAL A 222 6.81 -4.78 3.57
C VAL A 222 7.85 -5.88 3.69
N VAL A 223 7.67 -6.94 2.90
CA VAL A 223 8.63 -8.04 2.77
C VAL A 223 8.75 -8.51 1.33
N ALA A 224 9.95 -8.93 0.94
CA ALA A 224 10.13 -9.74 -0.25
C ALA A 224 9.92 -11.22 0.13
N LEU A 225 9.06 -11.90 -0.63
CA LEU A 225 8.67 -13.29 -0.37
C LEU A 225 9.67 -14.28 -0.97
N LYS A 226 9.76 -15.49 -0.39
CA LYS A 226 10.69 -16.53 -0.89
C LYS A 226 10.38 -17.00 -2.30
N LEU A 227 9.13 -16.99 -2.72
CA LEU A 227 8.77 -17.32 -4.11
C LEU A 227 9.41 -16.35 -5.10
N GLY A 228 9.53 -15.06 -4.72
CA GLY A 228 10.27 -14.04 -5.45
C GLY A 228 11.80 -14.09 -5.31
N ALA A 229 12.37 -15.07 -4.59
CA ALA A 229 13.82 -15.10 -4.31
C ALA A 229 14.69 -15.26 -5.56
N LYS A 230 14.11 -15.77 -6.66
CA LYS A 230 14.78 -15.85 -7.97
C LYS A 230 14.72 -14.53 -8.75
N LYS A 231 14.00 -13.53 -8.25
CA LYS A 231 13.81 -12.21 -8.85
C LYS A 231 14.49 -11.14 -7.98
N PRO A 232 15.71 -10.71 -8.31
CA PRO A 232 16.39 -9.65 -7.57
C PRO A 232 15.59 -8.34 -7.53
N THR A 233 14.72 -8.12 -8.51
CA THR A 233 13.81 -6.98 -8.59
C THR A 233 12.86 -6.89 -7.38
N ALA A 234 12.43 -8.04 -6.80
CA ALA A 234 11.56 -8.03 -5.62
C ALA A 234 12.25 -7.35 -4.42
N ARG A 235 13.51 -7.69 -4.16
CA ARG A 235 14.29 -7.06 -3.09
C ARG A 235 14.64 -5.61 -3.43
N ALA A 236 14.99 -5.34 -4.68
CA ALA A 236 15.30 -3.98 -5.14
C ALA A 236 14.09 -3.05 -4.97
N PHE A 237 12.86 -3.53 -5.18
CA PHE A 237 11.64 -2.75 -4.97
C PHE A 237 11.41 -2.43 -3.48
N VAL A 238 11.68 -3.38 -2.57
CA VAL A 238 11.63 -3.11 -1.12
C VAL A 238 12.69 -2.06 -0.73
N GLU A 239 13.93 -2.18 -1.22
CA GLU A 239 14.98 -1.19 -0.94
C GLU A 239 14.67 0.19 -1.53
N PHE A 240 13.96 0.24 -2.65
CA PHE A 240 13.55 1.49 -3.29
C PHE A 240 12.68 2.38 -2.39
N LEU A 241 11.89 1.77 -1.49
CA LEU A 241 11.04 2.50 -0.54
C LEU A 241 11.84 3.34 0.47
N LYS A 242 13.08 2.98 0.74
CA LYS A 242 13.95 3.67 1.71
C LYS A 242 14.53 4.98 1.18
N ARG A 243 14.32 5.28 -0.09
CA ARG A 243 14.84 6.51 -0.71
C ARG A 243 14.12 7.75 -0.17
N PRO A 244 14.85 8.84 0.09
CA PRO A 244 14.28 10.06 0.65
C PRO A 244 13.07 10.61 -0.11
N GLU A 245 13.11 10.54 -1.45
CA GLU A 245 12.04 11.00 -2.33
C GLU A 245 10.78 10.11 -2.28
N ILE A 246 10.93 8.82 -1.97
CA ILE A 246 9.79 7.92 -1.77
C ILE A 246 9.18 8.14 -0.38
N ILE A 247 10.02 8.35 0.63
CA ILE A 247 9.59 8.74 1.98
C ILE A 247 8.81 10.06 1.92
N ALA A 248 9.31 11.05 1.17
CA ALA A 248 8.60 12.31 0.97
C ALA A 248 7.22 12.11 0.32
N LEU A 249 7.15 11.25 -0.71
CA LEU A 249 5.90 10.91 -1.38
C LEU A 249 4.90 10.22 -0.43
N LEU A 250 5.35 9.29 0.40
CA LEU A 250 4.49 8.66 1.42
C LEU A 250 3.91 9.70 2.40
N ARG A 251 4.73 10.64 2.86
CA ARG A 251 4.29 11.75 3.74
C ARG A 251 3.27 12.67 3.06
N GLU A 252 3.45 12.97 1.78
CA GLU A 252 2.50 13.75 0.97
C GLU A 252 1.10 13.10 0.96
N TYR A 253 1.05 11.77 0.87
CA TYR A 253 -0.19 11.00 0.97
C TYR A 253 -0.69 10.79 2.42
N GLY A 254 -0.08 11.44 3.43
CA GLY A 254 -0.56 11.42 4.81
C GLY A 254 -0.09 10.23 5.65
N PHE A 255 0.88 9.46 5.18
CA PHE A 255 1.55 8.48 6.02
C PHE A 255 2.52 9.15 6.99
N GLU A 256 2.59 8.65 8.21
CA GLU A 256 3.68 8.99 9.14
C GLU A 256 4.87 8.07 8.85
N VAL A 257 6.00 8.68 8.56
CA VAL A 257 7.28 7.98 8.36
C VAL A 257 8.29 8.54 9.33
N ASP A 258 8.74 7.71 10.27
CA ASP A 258 9.74 8.10 11.24
C ASP A 258 11.03 8.54 10.55
N ARG A 259 11.74 9.49 11.16
CA ARG A 259 13.10 9.84 10.74
C ARG A 259 14.01 8.69 11.18
N GLN A 260 14.50 7.91 10.22
CA GLN A 260 15.54 6.93 10.46
C GLN A 260 16.89 7.59 10.66
#